data_545546703c5da47054c1459193e21522
#
_entry.id   545546703c5da47054c1459193e21522
#
_cell.length_a   1.000
_cell.length_b   1.000
_cell.length_c   1.000
_cell.angle_alpha   90.00
_cell.angle_beta   90.00
_cell.angle_gamma   90.00
#
_symmetry.space_group_name_H-M   'P 1'
#
loop_
_entity.id
_entity.type
_entity.pdbx_description
1 polymer ?
#
loop_
_entity_poly.entity_id
_entity_poly.type
_entity_poly.pdbx_seq_one_letter_code
_entity_poly.pdbx_strand_id
1 'polypeptide(L)'
;MAWAAPAAVGVGVWLGLAWAAGRRRRRMARARRRGRRGEERAIRLLRDRGYRVIARQVTGSVEVFVDGRRGTHAVYADALVRRGWRRYIVEIKTGASASVAHRGTRRQLLEYACTFRCCGVLLVDADRGRISRIGFRVLS
;
A
#
# COMPACT_ATOMS: atom_id res chain seq x y z
N MET A 1 22.63 54.01 2.29
CA MET A 1 23.01 52.66 2.80
C MET A 1 21.76 51.89 3.23
N ALA A 2 20.99 51.34 2.30
CA ALA A 2 19.74 50.63 2.65
C ALA A 2 19.47 49.39 1.73
N TRP A 3 20.50 48.63 1.40
CA TRP A 3 20.36 47.46 0.47
C TRP A 3 20.62 46.11 1.16
N ALA A 4 20.89 46.08 2.47
CA ALA A 4 21.21 44.83 3.16
C ALA A 4 19.98 44.02 3.65
N ALA A 5 18.82 44.66 3.82
CA ALA A 5 17.62 44.00 4.34
C ALA A 5 16.97 42.97 3.42
N PRO A 6 16.81 43.19 2.11
CA PRO A 6 16.14 42.18 1.22
C PRO A 6 16.97 40.93 1.01
N ALA A 7 18.30 41.00 1.04
CA ALA A 7 19.18 39.83 0.89
C ALA A 7 19.10 38.86 2.08
N ALA A 8 19.02 39.43 3.31
CA ALA A 8 18.93 38.60 4.53
C ALA A 8 17.59 37.84 4.62
N VAL A 9 16.49 38.47 4.18
CA VAL A 9 15.17 37.82 4.13
C VAL A 9 15.14 36.69 3.08
N GLY A 10 15.74 36.92 1.90
CA GLY A 10 15.83 35.93 0.85
C GLY A 10 16.62 34.69 1.27
N VAL A 11 17.74 34.83 1.95
CA VAL A 11 18.57 33.76 2.47
C VAL A 11 17.82 32.96 3.55
N GLY A 12 17.11 33.63 4.46
CA GLY A 12 16.33 32.98 5.51
C GLY A 12 15.18 32.14 4.95
N VAL A 13 14.46 32.65 3.96
CA VAL A 13 13.39 31.89 3.26
C VAL A 13 13.97 30.70 2.52
N TRP A 14 15.09 30.87 1.82
CA TRP A 14 15.73 29.77 1.06
C TRP A 14 16.23 28.66 2.00
N LEU A 15 16.85 29.01 3.13
CA LEU A 15 17.27 28.05 4.16
C LEU A 15 16.08 27.32 4.78
N GLY A 16 14.98 28.03 5.06
CA GLY A 16 13.74 27.44 5.56
C GLY A 16 13.13 26.42 4.59
N LEU A 17 13.08 26.76 3.29
CA LEU A 17 12.58 25.86 2.25
C LEU A 17 13.49 24.64 2.05
N ALA A 18 14.81 24.82 2.06
CA ALA A 18 15.78 23.73 1.95
C ALA A 18 15.69 22.79 3.16
N TRP A 19 15.52 23.33 4.37
CA TRP A 19 15.34 22.55 5.59
C TRP A 19 14.02 21.75 5.58
N ALA A 20 12.90 22.39 5.16
CA ALA A 20 11.60 21.73 5.02
C ALA A 20 11.64 20.60 3.97
N ALA A 21 12.30 20.83 2.84
CA ALA A 21 12.51 19.82 1.80
C ALA A 21 13.35 18.64 2.33
N GLY A 22 14.42 18.93 3.09
CA GLY A 22 15.25 17.91 3.73
C GLY A 22 14.47 17.07 4.75
N ARG A 23 13.64 17.70 5.59
CA ARG A 23 12.75 16.98 6.53
C ARG A 23 11.75 16.09 5.79
N ARG A 24 11.15 16.57 4.71
CA ARG A 24 10.19 15.80 3.88
C ARG A 24 10.88 14.58 3.25
N ARG A 25 12.07 14.74 2.67
CA ARG A 25 12.88 13.64 2.12
C ARG A 25 13.21 12.58 3.17
N ARG A 26 13.64 13.00 4.38
CA ARG A 26 13.94 12.08 5.49
C ARG A 26 12.70 11.34 5.99
N ARG A 27 11.55 12.00 6.07
CA ARG A 27 10.25 11.37 6.42
C ARG A 27 9.87 10.31 5.38
N MET A 28 9.98 10.63 4.09
CA MET A 28 9.66 9.69 3.02
C MET A 28 10.63 8.50 2.99
N ALA A 29 11.93 8.72 3.20
CA ALA A 29 12.91 7.65 3.28
C ALA A 29 12.66 6.71 4.47
N ARG A 30 12.29 7.26 5.65
CA ARG A 30 11.90 6.48 6.83
C ARG A 30 10.62 5.69 6.58
N ALA A 31 9.62 6.29 5.93
CA ALA A 31 8.37 5.61 5.58
C ALA A 31 8.61 4.43 4.61
N ARG A 32 9.44 4.65 3.58
CA ARG A 32 9.84 3.58 2.64
C ARG A 32 10.60 2.44 3.34
N ARG A 33 11.54 2.75 4.24
CA ARG A 33 12.27 1.72 5.02
C ARG A 33 11.34 0.94 5.93
N ARG A 34 10.37 1.61 6.58
CA ARG A 34 9.36 0.97 7.43
C ARG A 34 8.48 0.05 6.60
N GLY A 35 8.02 0.50 5.43
CA GLY A 35 7.24 -0.29 4.48
C GLY A 35 7.99 -1.57 4.07
N ARG A 36 9.24 -1.46 3.63
CA ARG A 36 10.07 -2.61 3.25
C ARG A 36 10.25 -3.62 4.40
N ARG A 37 10.56 -3.15 5.61
CA ARG A 37 10.70 -4.03 6.79
C ARG A 37 9.38 -4.71 7.14
N GLY A 38 8.26 -4.00 7.01
CA GLY A 38 6.93 -4.55 7.21
C GLY A 38 6.62 -5.64 6.19
N GLU A 39 6.92 -5.39 4.92
CA GLU A 39 6.75 -6.36 3.83
C GLU A 39 7.56 -7.64 4.06
N GLU A 40 8.84 -7.52 4.43
CA GLU A 40 9.68 -8.68 4.74
C GLU A 40 9.18 -9.49 5.94
N ARG A 41 8.70 -8.81 6.99
CA ARG A 41 8.07 -9.49 8.15
C ARG A 41 6.81 -10.22 7.74
N ALA A 42 5.95 -9.58 6.93
CA ALA A 42 4.72 -10.17 6.44
C ALA A 42 4.97 -11.42 5.57
N ILE A 43 5.96 -11.36 4.69
CA ILE A 43 6.36 -12.50 3.85
C ILE A 43 6.86 -13.67 4.71
N ARG A 44 7.68 -13.41 5.73
CA ARG A 44 8.09 -14.46 6.69
C ARG A 44 6.89 -15.05 7.41
N LEU A 45 6.01 -14.20 7.96
CA LEU A 45 4.80 -14.63 8.64
C LEU A 45 3.91 -15.52 7.77
N LEU A 46 3.71 -15.17 6.50
CA LEU A 46 2.96 -15.97 5.54
C LEU A 46 3.58 -17.36 5.37
N ARG A 47 4.91 -17.43 5.22
CA ARG A 47 5.63 -18.72 5.11
C ARG A 47 5.49 -19.56 6.37
N ASP A 48 5.65 -18.97 7.55
CA ASP A 48 5.52 -19.64 8.85
C ASP A 48 4.09 -20.19 9.08
N ARG A 49 3.09 -19.56 8.45
CA ARG A 49 1.69 -20.01 8.47
C ARG A 49 1.34 -20.98 7.32
N GLY A 50 2.33 -21.48 6.60
CA GLY A 50 2.16 -22.48 5.54
C GLY A 50 1.70 -21.92 4.21
N TYR A 51 1.81 -20.60 3.98
CA TYR A 51 1.57 -20.01 2.67
C TYR A 51 2.86 -20.03 1.84
N ARG A 52 2.77 -20.53 0.62
CA ARG A 52 3.86 -20.45 -0.36
C ARG A 52 3.72 -19.18 -1.19
N VAL A 53 4.72 -18.32 -1.18
CA VAL A 53 4.76 -17.12 -2.02
C VAL A 53 5.02 -17.54 -3.47
N ILE A 54 4.09 -17.18 -4.37
CA ILE A 54 4.17 -17.47 -5.81
C ILE A 54 4.82 -16.27 -6.51
N ALA A 55 4.36 -15.06 -6.20
CA ALA A 55 4.88 -13.83 -6.77
C ALA A 55 4.76 -12.67 -5.76
N ARG A 56 5.64 -11.69 -5.92
CA ARG A 56 5.55 -10.39 -5.22
C ARG A 56 5.20 -9.32 -6.24
N GLN A 57 4.46 -8.31 -5.79
CA GLN A 57 3.99 -7.19 -6.64
C GLN A 57 3.26 -7.68 -7.90
N VAL A 58 2.07 -8.19 -7.68
CA VAL A 58 1.21 -8.74 -8.71
C VAL A 58 0.38 -7.62 -9.33
N THR A 59 0.30 -7.60 -10.65
CA THR A 59 -0.53 -6.65 -11.38
C THR A 59 -1.73 -7.35 -11.99
N GLY A 60 -2.91 -6.77 -11.76
CA GLY A 60 -4.15 -7.07 -12.47
C GLY A 60 -4.64 -5.83 -13.20
N SER A 61 -5.75 -5.93 -13.89
CA SER A 61 -6.39 -4.77 -14.54
C SER A 61 -7.91 -4.87 -14.45
N VAL A 62 -8.54 -3.70 -14.39
CA VAL A 62 -10.00 -3.55 -14.51
C VAL A 62 -10.32 -2.63 -15.68
N GLU A 63 -11.40 -2.93 -16.38
CA GLU A 63 -11.96 -2.05 -17.38
C GLU A 63 -13.12 -1.26 -16.79
N VAL A 64 -13.11 0.04 -17.03
CA VAL A 64 -14.17 0.97 -16.63
C VAL A 64 -14.78 1.56 -17.88
N PHE A 65 -16.09 1.59 -17.95
CA PHE A 65 -16.83 2.19 -19.05
C PHE A 65 -17.51 3.46 -18.55
N VAL A 66 -17.22 4.57 -19.22
CA VAL A 66 -17.85 5.87 -18.95
C VAL A 66 -18.55 6.30 -20.24
N ASP A 67 -19.86 6.35 -20.22
CA ASP A 67 -20.70 6.68 -21.40
C ASP A 67 -20.29 5.84 -22.65
N GLY A 68 -20.04 4.55 -22.46
CA GLY A 68 -19.63 3.63 -23.49
C GLY A 68 -18.12 3.71 -23.88
N ARG A 69 -17.37 4.66 -23.35
CA ARG A 69 -15.92 4.77 -23.57
C ARG A 69 -15.17 3.91 -22.57
N ARG A 70 -14.32 3.04 -23.07
CA ARG A 70 -13.52 2.10 -22.27
C ARG A 70 -12.23 2.75 -21.78
N GLY A 71 -11.94 2.64 -20.48
CA GLY A 71 -10.65 2.91 -19.86
C GLY A 71 -10.14 1.66 -19.15
N THR A 72 -8.82 1.43 -19.17
CA THR A 72 -8.19 0.31 -18.45
C THR A 72 -7.33 0.86 -17.33
N HIS A 73 -7.48 0.32 -16.12
CA HIS A 73 -6.74 0.73 -14.92
C HIS A 73 -6.01 -0.47 -14.35
N ALA A 74 -4.71 -0.27 -14.05
CA ALA A 74 -3.90 -1.28 -13.39
C ALA A 74 -4.21 -1.34 -11.87
N VAL A 75 -4.26 -2.56 -11.35
CA VAL A 75 -4.44 -2.85 -9.92
C VAL A 75 -3.22 -3.60 -9.43
N TYR A 76 -2.59 -3.10 -8.37
CA TYR A 76 -1.34 -3.64 -7.83
C TYR A 76 -1.58 -4.27 -6.47
N ALA A 77 -1.14 -5.49 -6.28
CA ALA A 77 -1.19 -6.21 -5.02
C ALA A 77 0.23 -6.59 -4.54
N ASP A 78 0.44 -6.66 -3.23
CA ASP A 78 1.77 -6.88 -2.66
C ASP A 78 2.29 -8.29 -2.93
N ALA A 79 1.43 -9.31 -2.90
CA ALA A 79 1.84 -10.67 -3.19
C ALA A 79 0.68 -11.56 -3.68
N LEU A 80 1.05 -12.63 -4.38
CA LEU A 80 0.23 -13.80 -4.64
C LEU A 80 0.81 -14.97 -3.87
N VAL A 81 -0.01 -15.64 -3.07
CA VAL A 81 0.40 -16.79 -2.28
C VAL A 81 -0.55 -17.96 -2.49
N ARG A 82 -0.07 -19.17 -2.15
CA ARG A 82 -0.86 -20.42 -2.20
C ARG A 82 -0.79 -21.15 -0.86
N ARG A 83 -1.92 -21.71 -0.44
CA ARG A 83 -1.99 -22.67 0.66
C ARG A 83 -2.83 -23.87 0.21
N GLY A 84 -2.20 -25.04 0.14
CA GLY A 84 -2.80 -26.17 -0.54
C GLY A 84 -3.05 -25.85 -2.02
N TRP A 85 -4.26 -26.10 -2.50
CA TRP A 85 -4.68 -25.80 -3.87
C TRP A 85 -5.25 -24.37 -4.05
N ARG A 86 -5.52 -23.64 -2.96
CA ARG A 86 -6.11 -22.29 -2.97
C ARG A 86 -5.06 -21.21 -3.13
N ARG A 87 -5.34 -20.23 -3.98
CA ARG A 87 -4.54 -19.01 -4.17
C ARG A 87 -5.19 -17.83 -3.44
N TYR A 88 -4.34 -16.88 -3.03
CA TYR A 88 -4.77 -15.68 -2.33
C TYR A 88 -3.95 -14.49 -2.80
N ILE A 89 -4.64 -13.38 -3.03
CA ILE A 89 -4.03 -12.06 -3.18
C ILE A 89 -3.85 -11.46 -1.80
N VAL A 90 -2.69 -10.85 -1.58
CA VAL A 90 -2.27 -10.34 -0.27
C VAL A 90 -2.07 -8.83 -0.34
N GLU A 91 -2.65 -8.15 0.63
CA GLU A 91 -2.34 -6.77 0.99
C GLU A 91 -1.60 -6.74 2.32
N ILE A 92 -0.47 -6.01 2.36
CA ILE A 92 0.37 -5.86 3.55
C ILE A 92 0.26 -4.44 4.06
N LYS A 93 -0.15 -4.28 5.29
CA LYS A 93 -0.30 -2.98 5.95
C LYS A 93 0.40 -2.95 7.30
N THR A 94 0.69 -1.73 7.76
CA THR A 94 1.25 -1.44 9.08
C THR A 94 0.42 -0.36 9.77
N GLY A 95 0.43 -0.33 11.10
CA GLY A 95 -0.26 0.68 11.90
C GLY A 95 -1.78 0.69 11.73
N ALA A 96 -2.37 1.87 11.76
CA ALA A 96 -3.83 2.04 11.70
C ALA A 96 -4.45 1.58 10.37
N SER A 97 -3.69 1.58 9.28
CA SER A 97 -4.16 1.11 7.98
C SER A 97 -4.29 -0.41 7.88
N ALA A 98 -3.75 -1.17 8.84
CA ALA A 98 -3.84 -2.63 8.88
C ALA A 98 -5.20 -3.13 9.42
N SER A 99 -6.28 -2.46 9.03
CA SER A 99 -7.65 -2.78 9.46
C SER A 99 -8.65 -2.51 8.35
N VAL A 100 -9.69 -3.33 8.25
CA VAL A 100 -10.84 -3.10 7.37
C VAL A 100 -11.70 -1.90 7.81
N ALA A 101 -11.56 -1.44 9.05
CA ALA A 101 -12.16 -0.19 9.51
C ALA A 101 -11.57 1.01 8.76
N HIS A 102 -10.31 0.95 8.36
CA HIS A 102 -9.68 1.97 7.53
C HIS A 102 -10.28 1.94 6.11
N ARG A 103 -10.95 3.04 5.73
CA ARG A 103 -11.72 3.15 4.48
C ARG A 103 -10.89 2.84 3.24
N GLY A 104 -9.66 3.36 3.16
CA GLY A 104 -8.77 3.14 2.02
C GLY A 104 -8.41 1.67 1.85
N THR A 105 -8.05 1.00 2.94
CA THR A 105 -7.72 -0.43 2.94
C THR A 105 -8.93 -1.26 2.54
N ARG A 106 -10.11 -0.99 3.09
CA ARG A 106 -11.34 -1.71 2.73
C ARG A 106 -11.68 -1.59 1.25
N ARG A 107 -11.54 -0.39 0.66
CA ARG A 107 -11.76 -0.18 -0.79
C ARG A 107 -10.76 -0.95 -1.64
N GLN A 108 -9.50 -0.93 -1.27
CA GLN A 108 -8.43 -1.65 -1.98
C GLN A 108 -8.66 -3.17 -1.95
N LEU A 109 -9.04 -3.72 -0.79
CA LEU A 109 -9.37 -5.15 -0.66
C LEU A 109 -10.61 -5.55 -1.49
N LEU A 110 -11.62 -4.67 -1.59
CA LEU A 110 -12.78 -4.89 -2.45
C LEU A 110 -12.37 -4.87 -3.94
N GLU A 111 -11.52 -3.94 -4.34
CA GLU A 111 -10.96 -3.88 -5.69
C GLU A 111 -10.20 -5.17 -6.03
N TYR A 112 -9.42 -5.72 -5.08
CA TYR A 112 -8.76 -7.02 -5.25
C TYR A 112 -9.74 -8.16 -5.44
N ALA A 113 -10.81 -8.21 -4.64
CA ALA A 113 -11.84 -9.24 -4.77
C ALA A 113 -12.54 -9.20 -6.14
N CYS A 114 -12.69 -8.01 -6.73
CA CYS A 114 -13.26 -7.84 -8.07
C CYS A 114 -12.26 -8.19 -9.19
N THR A 115 -11.00 -7.79 -9.03
CA THR A 115 -9.95 -7.93 -10.06
C THR A 115 -9.41 -9.35 -10.12
N PHE A 116 -9.13 -9.97 -8.96
CA PHE A 116 -8.51 -11.30 -8.83
C PHE A 116 -9.53 -12.35 -8.39
N ARG A 117 -10.61 -12.51 -9.15
CA ARG A 117 -11.78 -13.34 -8.81
C ARG A 117 -11.48 -14.80 -8.47
N CYS A 118 -10.42 -15.36 -9.04
CA CYS A 118 -10.03 -16.76 -8.78
C CYS A 118 -9.23 -16.94 -7.49
N CYS A 119 -8.99 -15.87 -6.74
CA CYS A 119 -8.18 -15.85 -5.53
C CYS A 119 -9.02 -15.40 -4.32
N GLY A 120 -8.70 -15.95 -3.14
CA GLY A 120 -9.11 -15.33 -1.90
C GLY A 120 -8.32 -14.04 -1.65
N VAL A 121 -8.76 -13.21 -0.71
CA VAL A 121 -8.08 -11.97 -0.31
C VAL A 121 -7.59 -12.08 1.12
N LEU A 122 -6.32 -11.75 1.35
CA LEU A 122 -5.72 -11.68 2.68
C LEU A 122 -5.27 -10.27 3.00
N LEU A 123 -5.52 -9.83 4.22
CA LEU A 123 -4.92 -8.64 4.81
C LEU A 123 -3.90 -9.10 5.86
N VAL A 124 -2.65 -8.65 5.73
CA VAL A 124 -1.58 -8.93 6.67
C VAL A 124 -1.21 -7.67 7.43
N ASP A 125 -1.42 -7.70 8.75
CA ASP A 125 -0.91 -6.70 9.68
C ASP A 125 0.53 -7.08 10.04
N ALA A 126 1.49 -6.41 9.44
CA ALA A 126 2.90 -6.71 9.62
C ALA A 126 3.45 -6.29 10.98
N ASP A 127 2.78 -5.37 11.68
CA ASP A 127 3.18 -4.93 13.02
C ASP A 127 2.66 -5.88 14.11
N ARG A 128 1.40 -6.32 13.98
CA ARG A 128 0.79 -7.25 14.94
C ARG A 128 0.98 -8.73 14.59
N GLY A 129 1.57 -9.04 13.45
CA GLY A 129 1.77 -10.42 13.01
C GLY A 129 0.46 -11.18 12.77
N ARG A 130 -0.57 -10.50 12.24
CA ARG A 130 -1.89 -11.08 12.01
C ARG A 130 -2.19 -11.21 10.53
N ILE A 131 -2.72 -12.39 10.14
CA ILE A 131 -3.27 -12.64 8.82
C ILE A 131 -4.78 -12.76 8.94
N SER A 132 -5.52 -11.96 8.20
CA SER A 132 -6.98 -11.99 8.16
C SER A 132 -7.44 -12.36 6.74
N ARG A 133 -8.34 -13.34 6.64
CA ARG A 133 -9.02 -13.65 5.38
C ARG A 133 -10.23 -12.73 5.24
N ILE A 134 -10.30 -12.04 4.12
CA ILE A 134 -11.33 -11.05 3.85
C ILE A 134 -12.32 -11.60 2.83
N GLY A 135 -13.59 -11.49 3.13
CA GLY A 135 -14.69 -11.80 2.23
C GLY A 135 -15.65 -10.62 2.17
N PHE A 136 -16.31 -10.46 1.02
CA PHE A 136 -17.34 -9.44 0.80
C PHE A 136 -18.64 -10.12 0.41
N ARG A 137 -19.75 -9.61 0.95
CA ARG A 137 -21.11 -9.96 0.54
C ARG A 137 -21.84 -8.65 0.24
N VAL A 138 -22.45 -8.57 -0.93
CA VAL A 138 -23.35 -7.46 -1.26
C VAL A 138 -24.69 -7.74 -0.60
N LEU A 139 -25.17 -6.76 0.15
CA LEU A 139 -26.51 -6.75 0.75
C LEU A 139 -27.34 -5.77 -0.07
N SER A 140 -28.35 -6.25 -0.75
CA SER A 140 -29.33 -5.47 -1.51
C SER A 140 -30.65 -5.41 -0.73
#